data_9e5550c1dfdf68e7f253c2db7370e7b4
#
_entry.id   9e5550c1dfdf68e7f253c2db7370e7b4
#
_cell.length_a   1.000
_cell.length_b   1.000
_cell.length_c   1.000
_cell.angle_alpha   90.00
_cell.angle_beta   90.00
_cell.angle_gamma   90.00
#
_symmetry.space_group_name_H-M   'P 1'
#
loop_
_entity.id
_entity.type
_entity.pdbx_description
1 polymer ?
#
loop_
_entity_poly.entity_id
_entity_poly.type
_entity_poly.pdbx_seq_one_letter_code
_entity_poly.pdbx_strand_id
1 'polypeptide(L)'
;MRRRPLLRGLAAGALTLTAGCLADDANTPTDVPTDADGSTDTRSDTPDDQGTESPDGTDEGTPPPTPDGVTDQSLSVTASECGGQVDDASVSVGDGEVTVTGTIWGSDACYTAVLSDVRVEGDTLVVVVGAEREGGTDRMCAQCITEIDYEVTVAFVGDPFEGVEVRHDHGDGGSTVATADR
;
A
#
# COMPACT_ATOMS: atom_id res chain seq x y z
N MET A 1 -16.28 40.87 -19.51
CA MET A 1 -14.83 40.97 -19.76
C MET A 1 -14.20 41.68 -18.57
N ARG A 2 -13.57 40.98 -17.64
CA ARG A 2 -12.74 41.57 -16.59
C ARG A 2 -11.53 40.67 -16.42
N ARG A 3 -10.38 41.17 -16.88
CA ARG A 3 -9.05 40.56 -16.76
C ARG A 3 -8.56 40.79 -15.33
N ARG A 4 -8.15 39.77 -14.61
CA ARG A 4 -7.44 39.86 -13.32
C ARG A 4 -5.95 39.57 -13.54
N PRO A 5 -5.03 40.35 -12.94
CA PRO A 5 -3.60 40.23 -13.18
C PRO A 5 -2.96 39.14 -12.30
N LEU A 6 -1.98 38.49 -12.90
CA LEU A 6 -1.03 37.55 -12.28
C LEU A 6 -0.09 38.32 -11.32
N LEU A 7 -0.04 37.90 -10.08
CA LEU A 7 1.01 38.25 -9.12
C LEU A 7 2.04 37.13 -9.06
N ARG A 8 3.20 37.39 -9.67
CA ARG A 8 4.41 36.56 -9.49
C ARG A 8 5.05 36.96 -8.16
N GLY A 9 5.11 36.02 -7.20
CA GLY A 9 5.91 36.12 -6.00
C GLY A 9 7.15 35.24 -6.13
N LEU A 10 8.31 35.85 -6.34
CA LEU A 10 9.64 35.25 -6.19
C LEU A 10 10.00 35.31 -4.70
N ALA A 11 10.15 34.18 -4.03
CA ALA A 11 10.81 34.11 -2.74
C ALA A 11 12.08 33.26 -2.89
N ALA A 12 13.21 33.95 -2.84
CA ALA A 12 14.55 33.39 -2.70
C ALA A 12 14.76 33.08 -1.19
N GLY A 13 15.03 31.85 -0.82
CA GLY A 13 15.34 31.42 0.54
C GLY A 13 16.63 30.61 0.57
N ALA A 14 17.56 31.06 1.40
CA ALA A 14 18.97 30.73 1.51
C ALA A 14 19.25 29.29 1.93
N LEU A 15 20.31 28.75 1.32
CA LEU A 15 21.04 27.54 1.73
C LEU A 15 21.76 27.76 3.07
N THR A 16 21.52 26.91 4.05
CA THR A 16 22.43 26.73 5.17
C THR A 16 23.01 25.31 5.13
N LEU A 17 24.29 25.25 4.79
CA LEU A 17 25.15 24.07 4.95
C LEU A 17 25.55 23.96 6.42
N THR A 18 25.20 22.84 7.07
CA THR A 18 25.81 22.42 8.33
C THR A 18 26.59 21.15 8.09
N ALA A 19 27.91 21.28 8.14
CA ALA A 19 28.86 20.19 8.23
C ALA A 19 29.14 19.88 9.71
N GLY A 20 29.34 18.62 10.03
CA GLY A 20 29.86 18.10 11.30
C GLY A 20 29.13 16.82 11.72
N CYS A 21 29.71 15.79 12.19
CA CYS A 21 31.05 15.42 12.62
C CYS A 21 31.21 13.91 12.45
N LEU A 22 32.39 13.52 12.10
CA LEU A 22 32.92 12.16 12.23
C LEU A 22 33.06 11.82 13.73
N ALA A 23 32.62 10.65 14.14
CA ALA A 23 33.09 9.99 15.34
C ALA A 23 33.42 8.55 14.98
N ASP A 24 34.72 8.30 14.89
CA ASP A 24 35.37 7.01 14.97
C ASP A 24 35.14 6.45 16.36
N ASP A 25 34.70 5.23 16.47
CA ASP A 25 34.96 4.41 17.64
C ASP A 25 35.14 2.97 17.20
N ALA A 26 36.41 2.61 17.15
CA ALA A 26 36.90 1.26 17.08
C ALA A 26 36.74 0.59 18.45
N ASN A 27 36.10 -0.57 18.52
CA ASN A 27 36.42 -1.50 19.58
C ASN A 27 36.19 -2.97 19.21
N THR A 28 37.26 -3.64 18.95
CA THR A 28 37.81 -4.92 19.43
C THR A 28 36.89 -6.16 19.42
N PRO A 29 37.37 -7.24 18.80
CA PRO A 29 36.75 -8.56 18.83
C PRO A 29 37.05 -9.30 20.12
N THR A 30 36.06 -9.99 20.65
CA THR A 30 36.27 -10.96 21.75
C THR A 30 36.04 -12.37 21.22
N ASP A 31 37.08 -13.15 21.35
CA ASP A 31 37.21 -14.57 21.11
C ASP A 31 36.21 -15.47 21.85
N VAL A 32 35.73 -16.45 21.14
CA VAL A 32 35.58 -17.90 21.33
C VAL A 32 35.47 -18.46 22.77
N PRO A 33 34.73 -19.55 23.07
CA PRO A 33 35.17 -20.87 22.65
C PRO A 33 34.14 -21.85 22.09
N THR A 34 34.64 -22.68 21.20
CA THR A 34 34.22 -23.99 20.80
C THR A 34 34.15 -24.94 22.00
N ASP A 35 33.07 -25.66 22.13
CA ASP A 35 33.11 -27.00 22.70
C ASP A 35 32.18 -27.93 21.93
N ALA A 36 32.80 -28.96 21.45
CA ALA A 36 32.25 -30.12 20.80
C ALA A 36 31.63 -31.05 21.82
N ASP A 37 30.75 -31.83 21.41
CA ASP A 37 30.56 -33.27 21.60
C ASP A 37 29.09 -33.70 21.76
N GLY A 38 28.79 -34.76 21.10
CA GLY A 38 27.70 -35.60 21.52
C GLY A 38 26.82 -36.18 20.43
N SER A 39 27.36 -37.17 19.74
CA SER A 39 26.62 -38.20 19.00
C SER A 39 25.34 -38.70 19.71
N THR A 40 24.28 -39.03 18.99
CA THR A 40 23.89 -40.41 18.82
C THR A 40 22.64 -40.56 17.97
N ASP A 41 22.78 -41.39 16.94
CA ASP A 41 21.78 -42.19 16.23
C ASP A 41 20.44 -42.41 16.91
N THR A 42 19.38 -42.32 16.14
CA THR A 42 18.46 -43.45 15.98
C THR A 42 17.62 -43.29 14.71
N ARG A 43 17.82 -44.24 13.82
CA ARG A 43 16.94 -44.56 12.70
C ARG A 43 15.53 -44.92 13.21
N SER A 44 14.55 -44.49 12.47
CA SER A 44 13.40 -45.32 12.21
C SER A 44 12.78 -44.97 10.88
N ASP A 45 12.73 -45.99 10.08
CA ASP A 45 12.17 -46.10 8.73
C ASP A 45 10.67 -45.80 8.68
N THR A 46 10.25 -45.05 7.65
CA THR A 46 9.40 -45.40 6.48
C THR A 46 7.93 -45.69 6.72
N PRO A 47 7.08 -45.64 5.68
CA PRO A 47 6.96 -44.82 4.48
C PRO A 47 5.52 -44.33 4.22
N ASP A 48 5.39 -43.64 3.09
CA ASP A 48 4.19 -43.45 2.27
C ASP A 48 2.99 -42.71 2.86
N ASP A 49 2.81 -41.49 2.42
CA ASP A 49 1.60 -41.20 1.69
C ASP A 49 1.86 -40.04 0.69
N GLN A 50 1.62 -40.37 -0.57
CA GLN A 50 1.63 -39.43 -1.66
C GLN A 50 0.39 -38.54 -1.58
N GLY A 51 0.55 -37.34 -1.06
CA GLY A 51 -0.39 -36.28 -1.22
C GLY A 51 0.27 -35.19 -2.07
N THR A 52 0.15 -35.33 -3.38
CA THR A 52 0.41 -34.23 -4.31
C THR A 52 -0.70 -33.19 -4.11
N GLU A 53 -0.52 -32.30 -3.17
CA GLU A 53 -1.30 -31.06 -3.12
C GLU A 53 -0.41 -29.96 -3.67
N SER A 54 -0.73 -29.58 -4.90
CA SER A 54 -0.25 -28.34 -5.52
C SER A 54 -0.53 -27.19 -4.57
N PRO A 55 0.48 -26.36 -4.25
CA PRO A 55 0.22 -25.07 -3.67
C PRO A 55 -0.14 -24.10 -4.83
N ASP A 56 -1.32 -24.28 -5.39
CA ASP A 56 -1.97 -23.26 -6.21
C ASP A 56 -2.89 -22.47 -5.28
N GLY A 57 -2.29 -21.66 -4.47
CA GLY A 57 -2.91 -20.71 -3.56
C GLY A 57 -2.29 -19.36 -3.81
N THR A 58 -2.59 -18.76 -4.98
CA THR A 58 -2.60 -17.32 -5.11
C THR A 58 -3.71 -16.87 -4.15
N ASP A 59 -3.32 -16.35 -3.01
CA ASP A 59 -4.21 -15.63 -2.10
C ASP A 59 -4.60 -14.33 -2.82
N GLU A 60 -5.47 -14.45 -3.81
CA GLU A 60 -6.20 -13.31 -4.35
C GLU A 60 -7.15 -12.91 -3.24
N GLY A 61 -6.82 -11.85 -2.54
CA GLY A 61 -7.66 -11.28 -1.50
C GLY A 61 -9.10 -11.22 -2.01
N THR A 62 -10.03 -11.79 -1.27
CA THR A 62 -11.45 -11.78 -1.64
C THR A 62 -11.85 -10.33 -1.86
N PRO A 63 -12.36 -9.95 -3.05
CA PRO A 63 -12.79 -8.58 -3.28
C PRO A 63 -13.85 -8.18 -2.26
N PRO A 64 -13.88 -6.91 -1.82
CA PRO A 64 -14.88 -6.43 -0.89
C PRO A 64 -16.30 -6.62 -1.46
N PRO A 65 -17.33 -6.75 -0.60
CA PRO A 65 -18.71 -6.88 -1.04
C PRO A 65 -19.13 -5.65 -1.83
N THR A 66 -19.84 -5.88 -2.93
CA THR A 66 -20.34 -4.80 -3.80
C THR A 66 -21.58 -4.17 -3.19
N PRO A 67 -21.59 -2.84 -2.90
CA PRO A 67 -22.76 -2.15 -2.36
C PRO A 67 -23.88 -1.99 -3.38
N ASP A 68 -25.10 -1.68 -2.88
CA ASP A 68 -26.27 -1.43 -3.74
C ASP A 68 -26.01 -0.26 -4.70
N GLY A 69 -26.29 -0.49 -5.98
CA GLY A 69 -26.07 0.48 -7.06
C GLY A 69 -24.68 0.43 -7.68
N VAL A 70 -23.69 -0.12 -7.04
CA VAL A 70 -22.38 -0.43 -7.63
C VAL A 70 -22.49 -1.75 -8.39
N THR A 71 -21.96 -1.80 -9.61
CA THR A 71 -22.06 -2.96 -10.50
C THR A 71 -20.73 -3.68 -10.69
N ASP A 72 -19.62 -2.96 -10.53
CA ASP A 72 -18.27 -3.49 -10.63
C ASP A 72 -17.29 -2.62 -9.82
N GLN A 73 -16.22 -3.22 -9.35
CA GLN A 73 -15.14 -2.53 -8.65
C GLN A 73 -13.82 -3.26 -8.85
N SER A 74 -12.76 -2.52 -9.10
CA SER A 74 -11.43 -3.07 -9.29
C SER A 74 -10.34 -2.10 -8.85
N LEU A 75 -9.18 -2.64 -8.47
CA LEU A 75 -7.95 -1.89 -8.23
C LEU A 75 -6.83 -2.48 -9.07
N SER A 76 -6.03 -1.63 -9.65
CA SER A 76 -4.77 -1.99 -10.31
C SER A 76 -3.62 -1.14 -9.79
N VAL A 77 -2.51 -1.78 -9.45
CA VAL A 77 -1.24 -1.10 -9.15
C VAL A 77 -0.60 -0.71 -10.48
N THR A 78 -0.30 0.57 -10.65
CA THR A 78 0.27 1.13 -11.88
C THR A 78 1.78 1.32 -11.82
N ALA A 79 2.33 1.58 -10.63
CA ALA A 79 3.76 1.61 -10.36
C ALA A 79 4.06 1.27 -8.90
N SER A 80 5.29 0.82 -8.63
CA SER A 80 5.79 0.60 -7.28
C SER A 80 7.30 0.84 -7.26
N GLU A 81 7.76 1.78 -6.44
CA GLU A 81 9.18 2.13 -6.36
C GLU A 81 9.57 2.58 -4.95
N CYS A 82 10.88 2.52 -4.62
CA CYS A 82 11.38 3.06 -3.37
C CYS A 82 11.26 4.59 -3.38
N GLY A 83 10.60 5.16 -2.37
CA GLY A 83 10.35 6.59 -2.29
C GLY A 83 10.12 7.08 -0.88
N GLY A 84 9.10 7.92 -0.67
CA GLY A 84 8.71 8.52 0.60
C GLY A 84 7.40 7.98 1.16
N GLN A 85 6.95 8.58 2.25
CA GLN A 85 5.61 8.35 2.79
C GLN A 85 4.63 9.32 2.12
N VAL A 86 4.07 8.89 0.99
CA VAL A 86 3.10 9.67 0.22
C VAL A 86 1.72 9.06 0.41
N ASP A 87 0.75 9.88 0.77
CA ASP A 87 -0.67 9.56 0.84
C ASP A 87 -1.44 10.65 0.09
N ASP A 88 -1.74 10.40 -1.16
CA ASP A 88 -2.44 11.33 -2.04
C ASP A 88 -3.42 10.59 -2.94
N ALA A 89 -4.55 11.23 -3.27
CA ALA A 89 -5.49 10.69 -4.23
C ALA A 89 -6.23 11.79 -4.99
N SER A 90 -6.69 11.45 -6.16
CA SER A 90 -7.56 12.25 -7.02
C SER A 90 -8.78 11.43 -7.44
N VAL A 91 -9.94 12.07 -7.46
CA VAL A 91 -11.21 11.46 -7.85
C VAL A 91 -11.73 12.11 -9.11
N SER A 92 -12.15 11.29 -10.06
CA SER A 92 -12.87 11.69 -11.26
C SER A 92 -14.21 10.96 -11.28
N VAL A 93 -15.32 11.71 -11.35
CA VAL A 93 -16.66 11.16 -11.41
C VAL A 93 -17.20 11.36 -12.81
N GLY A 94 -17.55 10.25 -13.47
CA GLY A 94 -18.15 10.22 -14.80
C GLY A 94 -19.59 9.71 -14.77
N ASP A 95 -20.18 9.54 -15.97
CA ASP A 95 -21.51 8.97 -16.14
C ASP A 95 -21.48 7.45 -15.96
N GLY A 96 -21.71 6.98 -14.72
CA GLY A 96 -21.73 5.56 -14.36
C GLY A 96 -20.39 4.97 -13.92
N GLU A 97 -19.38 5.81 -13.73
CA GLU A 97 -18.06 5.35 -13.28
C GLU A 97 -17.38 6.40 -12.38
N VAL A 98 -16.76 5.94 -11.32
CA VAL A 98 -15.79 6.70 -10.51
C VAL A 98 -14.42 6.11 -10.75
N THR A 99 -13.46 6.98 -11.10
CA THR A 99 -12.05 6.63 -11.18
C THR A 99 -11.29 7.35 -10.08
N VAL A 100 -10.55 6.60 -9.29
CA VAL A 100 -9.63 7.13 -8.27
C VAL A 100 -8.20 6.78 -8.69
N THR A 101 -7.34 7.76 -8.77
CA THR A 101 -5.89 7.56 -8.94
C THR A 101 -5.19 8.10 -7.71
N GLY A 102 -4.19 7.39 -7.20
CA GLY A 102 -3.49 7.83 -6.01
C GLY A 102 -2.18 7.12 -5.78
N THR A 103 -1.48 7.56 -4.75
CA THR A 103 -0.25 6.97 -4.24
C THR A 103 -0.43 6.69 -2.76
N ILE A 104 -0.19 5.43 -2.35
CA ILE A 104 -0.16 4.99 -0.96
C ILE A 104 1.23 4.43 -0.67
N TRP A 105 1.70 4.55 0.57
CA TRP A 105 3.02 4.03 0.92
C TRP A 105 2.96 2.72 1.69
N GLY A 106 4.01 1.90 1.50
CA GLY A 106 4.29 0.69 2.27
C GLY A 106 5.60 0.79 3.02
N SER A 107 5.75 0.06 4.13
CA SER A 107 6.95 0.12 4.98
C SER A 107 8.17 -0.62 4.40
N ASP A 108 7.98 -1.47 3.42
CA ASP A 108 9.06 -2.15 2.68
C ASP A 108 8.59 -2.51 1.24
N ALA A 109 9.52 -2.98 0.40
CA ALA A 109 9.26 -3.29 -1.01
C ALA A 109 8.37 -4.53 -1.27
N CYS A 110 7.80 -5.13 -0.25
CA CYS A 110 6.81 -6.21 -0.38
C CYS A 110 5.37 -5.73 -0.16
N TYR A 111 5.17 -4.46 0.07
CA TYR A 111 3.82 -3.92 0.17
C TYR A 111 3.21 -3.67 -1.22
N THR A 112 1.90 -3.85 -1.30
CA THR A 112 1.08 -3.54 -2.47
C THR A 112 -0.18 -2.80 -2.04
N ALA A 113 -0.80 -2.07 -2.96
CA ALA A 113 -2.10 -1.48 -2.73
C ALA A 113 -3.21 -2.53 -2.95
N VAL A 114 -4.19 -2.53 -2.06
CA VAL A 114 -5.37 -3.39 -2.13
C VAL A 114 -6.64 -2.56 -1.96
N LEU A 115 -7.72 -2.97 -2.63
CA LEU A 115 -9.04 -2.40 -2.39
C LEU A 115 -9.64 -3.07 -1.16
N SER A 116 -9.50 -2.41 -0.01
CA SER A 116 -9.91 -2.98 1.28
C SER A 116 -11.42 -2.95 1.47
N ASP A 117 -12.09 -1.87 1.01
CA ASP A 117 -13.53 -1.74 1.15
C ASP A 117 -14.11 -0.74 0.12
N VAL A 118 -15.33 -1.01 -0.33
CA VAL A 118 -16.16 -0.05 -1.08
C VAL A 118 -17.57 -0.14 -0.51
N ARG A 119 -18.10 0.97 -0.02
CA ARG A 119 -19.41 1.03 0.58
C ARG A 119 -20.07 2.39 0.35
N VAL A 120 -21.39 2.44 0.48
CA VAL A 120 -22.14 3.69 0.49
C VAL A 120 -22.57 4.01 1.91
N GLU A 121 -22.12 5.14 2.44
CA GLU A 121 -22.48 5.67 3.75
C GLU A 121 -23.37 6.91 3.58
N GLY A 122 -24.67 6.75 3.81
CA GLY A 122 -25.63 7.80 3.50
C GLY A 122 -25.64 8.09 2.00
N ASP A 123 -25.24 9.28 1.59
CA ASP A 123 -25.15 9.72 0.21
C ASP A 123 -23.69 9.78 -0.30
N THR A 124 -22.75 9.12 0.38
CA THR A 124 -21.33 9.15 0.05
C THR A 124 -20.81 7.76 -0.29
N LEU A 125 -20.19 7.60 -1.47
CA LEU A 125 -19.40 6.43 -1.80
C LEU A 125 -18.04 6.53 -1.09
N VAL A 126 -17.77 5.59 -0.20
CA VAL A 126 -16.50 5.48 0.51
C VAL A 126 -15.66 4.39 -0.13
N VAL A 127 -14.48 4.76 -0.61
CA VAL A 127 -13.48 3.85 -1.20
C VAL A 127 -12.30 3.77 -0.26
N VAL A 128 -11.97 2.59 0.24
CA VAL A 128 -10.84 2.37 1.16
C VAL A 128 -9.75 1.59 0.44
N VAL A 129 -8.58 2.20 0.31
CA VAL A 129 -7.38 1.56 -0.24
C VAL A 129 -6.42 1.30 0.90
N GLY A 130 -6.01 0.05 1.05
CA GLY A 130 -5.04 -0.38 2.05
C GLY A 130 -3.67 -0.64 1.46
N ALA A 131 -2.65 -0.55 2.30
CA ALA A 131 -1.31 -1.04 1.98
C ALA A 131 -1.08 -2.36 2.70
N GLU A 132 -1.02 -3.47 1.96
CA GLU A 132 -0.84 -4.81 2.52
C GLU A 132 0.47 -5.44 2.05
N ARG A 133 1.04 -6.29 2.89
CA ARG A 133 2.26 -7.00 2.55
C ARG A 133 1.95 -8.25 1.73
N GLU A 134 2.47 -8.31 0.51
CA GLU A 134 2.41 -9.50 -0.33
C GLU A 134 3.41 -10.57 0.11
N GLY A 135 2.94 -11.83 0.09
CA GLY A 135 3.77 -12.99 0.43
C GLY A 135 4.07 -13.08 1.93
N GLY A 136 4.10 -14.29 2.45
CA GLY A 136 4.28 -14.55 3.87
C GLY A 136 5.52 -13.90 4.50
N THR A 137 5.65 -14.02 5.81
CA THR A 137 6.73 -13.43 6.63
C THR A 137 8.15 -13.84 6.24
N ASP A 138 8.29 -14.89 5.41
CA ASP A 138 9.58 -15.45 5.00
C ASP A 138 10.18 -14.81 3.74
N ARG A 139 9.44 -13.93 3.06
CA ARG A 139 9.95 -13.21 1.88
C ARG A 139 10.89 -12.08 2.32
N MET A 140 12.10 -12.08 1.77
CA MET A 140 13.07 -11.00 1.97
C MET A 140 12.72 -9.83 1.05
N CYS A 141 12.47 -8.66 1.64
CA CYS A 141 12.11 -7.44 0.94
C CYS A 141 13.20 -6.39 1.10
N ALA A 142 13.37 -5.54 0.11
CA ALA A 142 14.22 -4.37 0.25
C ALA A 142 13.66 -3.46 1.35
N GLN A 143 14.54 -3.01 2.23
CA GLN A 143 14.20 -2.16 3.39
C GLN A 143 14.12 -0.69 2.94
N CYS A 144 13.13 -0.37 2.11
CA CYS A 144 12.84 1.01 1.74
C CYS A 144 11.33 1.26 1.86
N ILE A 145 10.96 2.47 2.23
CA ILE A 145 9.58 2.91 2.07
C ILE A 145 9.26 2.82 0.59
N THR A 146 8.14 2.21 0.26
CA THR A 146 7.70 2.01 -1.12
C THR A 146 6.53 2.92 -1.41
N GLU A 147 6.61 3.71 -2.47
CA GLU A 147 5.48 4.42 -3.06
C GLU A 147 4.77 3.48 -4.03
N ILE A 148 3.47 3.37 -3.90
CA ILE A 148 2.63 2.44 -4.66
C ILE A 148 1.55 3.27 -5.34
N ASP A 149 1.69 3.47 -6.65
CA ASP A 149 0.69 4.16 -7.45
C ASP A 149 -0.41 3.17 -7.85
N TYR A 150 -1.65 3.60 -7.72
CA TYR A 150 -2.80 2.77 -8.00
C TYR A 150 -3.90 3.50 -8.77
N GLU A 151 -4.76 2.72 -9.41
CA GLU A 151 -6.01 3.16 -9.99
C GLU A 151 -7.15 2.26 -9.49
N VAL A 152 -8.21 2.87 -8.96
CA VAL A 152 -9.47 2.18 -8.62
C VAL A 152 -10.54 2.64 -9.59
N THR A 153 -11.29 1.68 -10.11
CA THR A 153 -12.49 1.93 -10.92
C THR A 153 -13.71 1.36 -10.20
N VAL A 154 -14.76 2.16 -10.05
CA VAL A 154 -16.04 1.75 -9.48
C VAL A 154 -17.14 2.09 -10.48
N ALA A 155 -17.74 1.07 -11.07
CA ALA A 155 -18.88 1.24 -11.97
C ALA A 155 -20.20 1.20 -11.19
N PHE A 156 -21.17 2.05 -11.57
CA PHE A 156 -22.45 2.15 -10.89
C PHE A 156 -23.62 2.41 -11.87
N VAL A 157 -24.84 2.18 -11.39
CA VAL A 157 -26.07 2.46 -12.15
C VAL A 157 -27.01 3.37 -11.34
N GLY A 158 -27.66 4.30 -12.02
CA GLY A 158 -28.54 5.28 -11.38
C GLY A 158 -27.74 6.34 -10.62
N ASP A 159 -28.28 6.77 -9.48
CA ASP A 159 -27.71 7.83 -8.62
C ASP A 159 -27.58 7.30 -7.18
N PRO A 160 -26.69 6.32 -6.93
CA PRO A 160 -26.58 5.65 -5.63
C PRO A 160 -25.89 6.51 -4.55
N PHE A 161 -25.21 7.60 -4.93
CA PHE A 161 -24.49 8.52 -4.04
C PHE A 161 -24.40 9.92 -4.66
N GLU A 162 -24.15 10.94 -3.86
CA GLU A 162 -23.96 12.35 -4.25
C GLU A 162 -22.49 12.80 -4.13
N GLY A 163 -21.69 12.08 -3.33
CA GLY A 163 -20.27 12.38 -3.12
C GLY A 163 -19.42 11.14 -3.06
N VAL A 164 -18.11 11.33 -3.15
CA VAL A 164 -17.09 10.28 -3.05
C VAL A 164 -16.07 10.68 -2.00
N GLU A 165 -15.70 9.76 -1.14
CA GLU A 165 -14.62 9.89 -0.17
C GLU A 165 -13.62 8.74 -0.37
N VAL A 166 -12.33 9.08 -0.46
CA VAL A 166 -11.23 8.12 -0.54
C VAL A 166 -10.45 8.13 0.77
N ARG A 167 -10.24 6.95 1.31
CA ARG A 167 -9.45 6.74 2.52
C ARG A 167 -8.27 5.83 2.26
N HIS A 168 -7.11 6.17 2.82
CA HIS A 168 -5.97 5.26 2.92
C HIS A 168 -5.93 4.61 4.29
N ASP A 169 -5.77 3.29 4.34
CA ASP A 169 -5.67 2.52 5.58
C ASP A 169 -4.34 1.76 5.65
N HIS A 170 -3.55 2.12 6.64
CA HIS A 170 -2.27 1.47 6.99
C HIS A 170 -2.43 0.51 8.19
N GLY A 171 -3.68 0.11 8.51
CA GLY A 171 -4.00 -0.76 9.64
C GLY A 171 -4.42 -0.02 10.92
N ASP A 172 -4.66 1.28 10.85
CA ASP A 172 -5.04 2.14 11.97
C ASP A 172 -6.47 2.73 11.86
N GLY A 173 -7.24 2.28 10.86
CA GLY A 173 -8.64 2.68 10.66
C GLY A 173 -8.85 3.73 9.57
N GLY A 174 -7.80 4.05 8.86
CA GLY A 174 -7.84 4.87 7.65
C GLY A 174 -8.01 6.37 7.86
N SER A 175 -7.39 7.15 6.99
CA SER A 175 -7.51 8.61 6.91
C SER A 175 -8.07 9.04 5.56
N THR A 176 -8.92 10.06 5.54
CA THR A 176 -9.43 10.64 4.30
C THR A 176 -8.33 11.37 3.56
N VAL A 177 -8.08 11.01 2.30
CA VAL A 177 -7.05 11.60 1.44
C VAL A 177 -7.64 12.40 0.28
N ALA A 178 -8.87 12.09 -0.14
CA ALA A 178 -9.55 12.86 -1.18
C ALA A 178 -11.08 12.83 -0.97
N THR A 179 -11.75 13.88 -1.45
CA THR A 179 -13.21 13.95 -1.57
C THR A 179 -13.59 14.62 -2.88
N ALA A 180 -14.72 14.22 -3.46
CA ALA A 180 -15.30 14.88 -4.61
C ALA A 180 -16.82 14.87 -4.50
N ASP A 181 -17.46 15.93 -5.02
CA ASP A 181 -18.90 15.98 -5.25
C ASP A 181 -19.19 15.49 -6.67
N ARG A 182 -20.35 14.85 -6.84
CA ARG A 182 -20.82 14.34 -8.14
C ARG A 182 -21.60 15.39 -8.92
#